data_24f1662cd9e66f48d5d68586b46176df
#
_entry.id   24f1662cd9e66f48d5d68586b46176df
#
_cell.length_a   1.000
_cell.length_b   1.000
_cell.length_c   1.000
_cell.angle_alpha   90.00
_cell.angle_beta   90.00
_cell.angle_gamma   90.00
#
_symmetry.space_group_name_H-M   'P 1'
#
loop_
_entity.id
_entity.type
_entity.pdbx_description
1 polymer ?
#
loop_
_entity_poly.entity_id
_entity_poly.type
_entity_poly.pdbx_seq_one_letter_code
_entity_poly.pdbx_strand_id
1 'polypeptide(L)'
;MLPGFLLMLGLSILYVEANLATHLDQLFYGLKAAVGALVARAVVRLASSFITDVPLALLAVAGFALTLFASASFVLVLVGAGLAYELWTNGERWVGHANSLSPAALVLVLLLGAVTISLSAQIFLEGLKAGLLTFGGAYTVIPFLQQASVDHHHWLTDSQFIDGLAIGGVLPAPLIIFSTFVGYLAGGLSGGLLMTLGIFLPAFVFPIFLHRYLVGIAENPRVRPFLLGVTAGVVGLIAAVTVQILDTSVVDVYTAILAVAAFAVLYRLHGKLTVLYVVLGCGAIGAVLQATVV
;
A
#
# COMPACT_ATOMS: atom_id res chain seq x y z
N MET A 1 -10.73 -0.74 -16.24
CA MET A 1 -9.61 0.01 -15.67
C MET A 1 -9.37 1.36 -16.35
N LEU A 2 -9.48 1.44 -17.68
CA LEU A 2 -9.25 2.69 -18.41
C LEU A 2 -10.06 3.90 -17.90
N PRO A 3 -11.38 3.78 -17.61
CA PRO A 3 -12.15 4.93 -17.08
C PRO A 3 -11.63 5.41 -15.73
N GLY A 4 -11.28 4.49 -14.81
CA GLY A 4 -10.73 4.86 -13.50
C GLY A 4 -9.37 5.54 -13.61
N PHE A 5 -8.51 5.09 -14.54
CA PHE A 5 -7.24 5.72 -14.85
C PHE A 5 -7.43 7.15 -15.35
N LEU A 6 -8.32 7.36 -16.33
CA LEU A 6 -8.58 8.70 -16.89
C LEU A 6 -9.16 9.66 -15.84
N LEU A 7 -10.07 9.16 -14.99
CA LEU A 7 -10.62 9.95 -13.89
C LEU A 7 -9.53 10.32 -12.88
N MET A 8 -8.70 9.35 -12.47
CA MET A 8 -7.63 9.61 -11.51
C MET A 8 -6.59 10.57 -12.08
N LEU A 9 -6.21 10.41 -13.34
CA LEU A 9 -5.29 11.31 -14.01
C LEU A 9 -5.87 12.72 -14.11
N GLY A 10 -7.13 12.87 -14.50
CA GLY A 10 -7.82 14.17 -14.54
C GLY A 10 -7.88 14.86 -13.18
N LEU A 11 -8.19 14.09 -12.11
CA LEU A 11 -8.18 14.62 -10.74
C LEU A 11 -6.76 14.96 -10.27
N SER A 12 -5.73 14.22 -10.69
CA SER A 12 -4.33 14.53 -10.39
C SER A 12 -3.89 15.85 -11.03
N ILE A 13 -4.29 16.08 -12.28
CA ILE A 13 -4.05 17.35 -12.99
C ILE A 13 -4.74 18.50 -12.25
N LEU A 14 -6.01 18.34 -11.93
CA LEU A 14 -6.79 19.36 -11.19
C LEU A 14 -6.18 19.60 -9.79
N TYR A 15 -5.71 18.56 -9.11
CA TYR A 15 -5.07 18.68 -7.80
C TYR A 15 -3.86 19.60 -7.84
N VAL A 16 -3.02 19.47 -8.86
CA VAL A 16 -1.78 20.25 -9.00
C VAL A 16 -2.07 21.63 -9.59
N GLU A 17 -2.78 21.70 -10.74
CA GLU A 17 -2.95 22.96 -11.47
C GLU A 17 -3.96 23.91 -10.81
N ALA A 18 -5.03 23.38 -10.24
CA ALA A 18 -6.04 24.17 -9.54
C ALA A 18 -5.75 24.34 -8.04
N ASN A 19 -4.58 23.86 -7.53
CA ASN A 19 -4.27 23.85 -6.11
C ASN A 19 -5.44 23.31 -5.25
N LEU A 20 -5.98 22.17 -5.66
CA LEU A 20 -7.20 21.62 -5.08
C LEU A 20 -7.08 21.39 -3.58
N ALA A 21 -5.86 21.03 -3.11
CA ALA A 21 -5.55 20.88 -1.69
C ALA A 21 -5.88 22.15 -0.89
N THR A 22 -5.60 23.33 -1.42
CA THR A 22 -5.83 24.61 -0.75
C THR A 22 -7.30 25.08 -0.89
N HIS A 23 -7.90 24.86 -2.06
CA HIS A 23 -9.29 25.29 -2.31
C HIS A 23 -10.33 24.37 -1.65
N LEU A 24 -10.01 23.10 -1.46
CA LEU A 24 -10.88 22.08 -0.86
C LEU A 24 -10.32 21.56 0.47
N ASP A 25 -9.49 22.33 1.15
CA ASP A 25 -8.88 21.96 2.43
C ASP A 25 -9.94 21.48 3.44
N GLN A 26 -11.07 22.18 3.50
CA GLN A 26 -12.22 21.79 4.31
C GLN A 26 -12.77 20.39 3.97
N LEU A 27 -12.80 20.04 2.70
CA LEU A 27 -13.23 18.72 2.27
C LEU A 27 -12.18 17.65 2.62
N PHE A 28 -10.91 17.95 2.35
CA PHE A 28 -9.79 17.04 2.65
C PHE A 28 -9.64 16.78 4.15
N TYR A 29 -9.98 17.73 5.01
CA TYR A 29 -10.02 17.56 6.46
C TYR A 29 -10.85 16.34 6.89
N GLY A 30 -12.05 16.17 6.35
CA GLY A 30 -12.89 15.00 6.62
C GLY A 30 -12.49 13.75 5.82
N LEU A 31 -12.04 13.93 4.58
CA LEU A 31 -11.61 12.84 3.72
C LEU A 31 -10.41 12.08 4.30
N LYS A 32 -9.42 12.78 4.87
CA LYS A 32 -8.23 12.19 5.51
C LYS A 32 -8.60 11.27 6.67
N ALA A 33 -9.55 11.69 7.52
CA ALA A 33 -10.06 10.87 8.61
C ALA A 33 -10.69 9.55 8.10
N ALA A 34 -11.45 9.63 7.00
CA ALA A 34 -12.04 8.44 6.37
C ALA A 34 -10.98 7.51 5.78
N VAL A 35 -9.90 8.04 5.22
CA VAL A 35 -8.77 7.23 4.69
C VAL A 35 -8.11 6.43 5.81
N GLY A 36 -7.81 7.06 6.94
CA GLY A 36 -7.26 6.35 8.10
C GLY A 36 -8.15 5.17 8.54
N ALA A 37 -9.46 5.42 8.61
CA ALA A 37 -10.45 4.38 8.91
C ALA A 37 -10.50 3.26 7.86
N LEU A 38 -10.38 3.61 6.58
CA LEU A 38 -10.38 2.65 5.47
C LEU A 38 -9.17 1.71 5.53
N VAL A 39 -7.97 2.27 5.77
CA VAL A 39 -6.75 1.48 5.87
C VAL A 39 -6.75 0.63 7.14
N ALA A 40 -7.24 1.18 8.28
CA ALA A 40 -7.40 0.42 9.51
C ALA A 40 -8.34 -0.79 9.32
N ARG A 41 -9.47 -0.62 8.61
CA ARG A 41 -10.34 -1.73 8.24
C ARG A 41 -9.62 -2.78 7.39
N ALA A 42 -8.77 -2.35 6.45
CA ALA A 42 -8.00 -3.27 5.63
C ALA A 42 -7.06 -4.14 6.48
N VAL A 43 -6.40 -3.55 7.49
CA VAL A 43 -5.56 -4.29 8.46
C VAL A 43 -6.37 -5.39 9.15
N VAL A 44 -7.54 -5.03 9.72
CA VAL A 44 -8.39 -6.01 10.43
C VAL A 44 -8.82 -7.13 9.49
N ARG A 45 -9.23 -6.81 8.27
CA ARG A 45 -9.66 -7.79 7.28
C ARG A 45 -8.51 -8.73 6.86
N LEU A 46 -7.33 -8.18 6.60
CA LEU A 46 -6.16 -8.98 6.20
C LEU A 46 -5.68 -9.83 7.37
N ALA A 47 -5.60 -9.26 8.58
CA ALA A 47 -5.22 -10.00 9.77
C ALA A 47 -6.16 -11.19 10.01
N SER A 48 -7.48 -10.98 9.96
CA SER A 48 -8.45 -12.07 10.15
C SER A 48 -8.41 -13.16 9.06
N SER A 49 -7.91 -12.83 7.87
CA SER A 49 -7.84 -13.78 6.75
C SER A 49 -6.54 -14.57 6.70
N PHE A 50 -5.42 -13.97 7.14
CA PHE A 50 -4.08 -14.52 6.93
C PHE A 50 -3.35 -14.91 8.22
N ILE A 51 -3.70 -14.32 9.35
CA ILE A 51 -3.09 -14.67 10.64
C ILE A 51 -3.87 -15.82 11.26
N THR A 52 -3.42 -17.04 11.00
CA THR A 52 -4.10 -18.26 11.43
C THR A 52 -3.49 -18.91 12.66
N ASP A 53 -2.26 -18.54 13.00
CA ASP A 53 -1.52 -19.10 14.13
C ASP A 53 -0.70 -18.04 14.88
N VAL A 54 -0.20 -18.42 16.06
CA VAL A 54 0.58 -17.53 16.94
C VAL A 54 1.90 -17.07 16.30
N PRO A 55 2.69 -17.91 15.60
CA PRO A 55 3.90 -17.47 14.93
C PRO A 55 3.66 -16.38 13.88
N LEU A 56 2.59 -16.50 13.05
CA LEU A 56 2.23 -15.47 12.09
C LEU A 56 1.83 -14.17 12.79
N ALA A 57 1.10 -14.25 13.92
CA ALA A 57 0.78 -13.07 14.71
C ALA A 57 2.04 -12.38 15.26
N LEU A 58 3.01 -13.14 15.77
CA LEU A 58 4.28 -12.60 16.24
C LEU A 58 5.08 -11.94 15.12
N LEU A 59 5.09 -12.52 13.92
CA LEU A 59 5.74 -11.95 12.75
C LEU A 59 5.06 -10.65 12.28
N ALA A 60 3.73 -10.59 12.33
CA ALA A 60 3.00 -9.37 12.02
C ALA A 60 3.32 -8.25 13.04
N VAL A 61 3.37 -8.57 14.32
CA VAL A 61 3.76 -7.61 15.38
C VAL A 61 5.22 -7.19 15.23
N ALA A 62 6.12 -8.12 14.91
CA ALA A 62 7.52 -7.81 14.66
C ALA A 62 7.67 -6.90 13.42
N GLY A 63 6.97 -7.20 12.32
CA GLY A 63 6.96 -6.36 11.11
C GLY A 63 6.43 -4.96 11.40
N PHE A 64 5.35 -4.84 12.18
CA PHE A 64 4.82 -3.56 12.67
C PHE A 64 5.88 -2.77 13.46
N ALA A 65 6.49 -3.40 14.46
CA ALA A 65 7.48 -2.75 15.31
C ALA A 65 8.74 -2.34 14.53
N LEU A 66 9.26 -3.20 13.67
CA LEU A 66 10.42 -2.89 12.84
C LEU A 66 10.17 -1.72 11.88
N THR A 67 8.97 -1.64 11.32
CA THR A 67 8.60 -0.55 10.42
C THR A 67 8.42 0.76 11.19
N LEU A 68 7.72 0.74 12.33
CA LEU A 68 7.38 1.97 13.08
C LEU A 68 8.58 2.54 13.83
N PHE A 69 9.42 1.69 14.43
CA PHE A 69 10.50 2.13 15.34
C PHE A 69 11.89 2.05 14.73
N ALA A 70 12.11 1.18 13.73
CA ALA A 70 13.43 0.98 13.12
C ALA A 70 13.49 1.44 11.66
N SER A 71 12.42 1.99 11.10
CA SER A 71 12.32 2.42 9.68
C SER A 71 12.82 1.34 8.72
N ALA A 72 12.54 0.06 9.06
CA ALA A 72 13.01 -1.07 8.28
C ALA A 72 12.43 -1.04 6.86
N SER A 73 13.27 -1.37 5.87
CA SER A 73 12.81 -1.37 4.48
C SER A 73 11.72 -2.42 4.27
N PHE A 74 10.73 -2.07 3.43
CA PHE A 74 9.60 -2.93 3.07
C PHE A 74 10.06 -4.35 2.68
N VAL A 75 11.06 -4.45 1.80
CA VAL A 75 11.58 -5.73 1.31
C VAL A 75 12.19 -6.57 2.44
N LEU A 76 12.93 -5.91 3.36
CA LEU A 76 13.56 -6.58 4.49
C LEU A 76 12.51 -7.20 5.42
N VAL A 77 11.44 -6.48 5.73
CA VAL A 77 10.35 -7.00 6.56
C VAL A 77 9.66 -8.19 5.89
N LEU A 78 9.37 -8.11 4.58
CA LEU A 78 8.72 -9.19 3.85
C LEU A 78 9.59 -10.46 3.79
N VAL A 79 10.82 -10.31 3.33
CA VAL A 79 11.74 -11.44 3.18
C VAL A 79 12.07 -12.03 4.56
N GLY A 80 12.33 -11.18 5.54
CA GLY A 80 12.60 -11.60 6.92
C GLY A 80 11.45 -12.38 7.54
N ALA A 81 10.22 -11.90 7.41
CA ALA A 81 9.04 -12.60 7.91
C ALA A 81 8.80 -13.92 7.16
N GLY A 82 8.98 -13.93 5.83
CA GLY A 82 8.88 -15.14 5.02
C GLY A 82 9.88 -16.20 5.43
N LEU A 83 11.17 -15.84 5.54
CA LEU A 83 12.23 -16.75 5.96
C LEU A 83 12.04 -17.22 7.39
N ALA A 84 11.65 -16.35 8.31
CA ALA A 84 11.43 -16.71 9.71
C ALA A 84 10.31 -17.75 9.86
N TYR A 85 9.20 -17.59 9.13
CA TYR A 85 8.12 -18.57 9.16
C TYR A 85 8.47 -19.88 8.45
N GLU A 86 9.22 -19.80 7.35
CA GLU A 86 9.77 -20.98 6.68
C GLU A 86 10.68 -21.79 7.61
N LEU A 87 11.62 -21.12 8.30
CA LEU A 87 12.50 -21.75 9.28
C LEU A 87 11.74 -22.33 10.47
N TRP A 88 10.70 -21.66 10.93
CA TRP A 88 9.84 -22.16 12.00
C TRP A 88 9.14 -23.46 11.63
N THR A 89 8.62 -23.53 10.40
CA THR A 89 7.79 -24.66 9.94
C THR A 89 8.62 -25.83 9.40
N ASN A 90 9.75 -25.55 8.77
CA ASN A 90 10.58 -26.51 8.04
C ASN A 90 12.06 -26.50 8.46
N GLY A 91 12.39 -26.00 9.65
CA GLY A 91 13.79 -25.79 10.10
C GLY A 91 14.68 -27.03 10.01
N GLU A 92 14.14 -28.23 10.29
CA GLU A 92 14.87 -29.48 10.20
C GLU A 92 15.37 -29.81 8.77
N ARG A 93 14.72 -29.29 7.74
CA ARG A 93 15.08 -29.51 6.33
C ARG A 93 16.19 -28.59 5.84
N TRP A 94 16.39 -27.43 6.49
CA TRP A 94 17.41 -26.45 6.10
C TRP A 94 18.81 -26.83 6.55
N VAL A 95 18.93 -27.59 7.61
CA VAL A 95 20.23 -28.02 8.15
C VAL A 95 21.01 -28.89 7.16
N GLY A 96 20.35 -29.48 6.15
CA GLY A 96 20.99 -30.33 5.11
C GLY A 96 21.33 -29.60 3.79
N HIS A 97 20.92 -28.37 3.56
CA HIS A 97 20.99 -27.72 2.23
C HIS A 97 21.52 -26.28 2.24
N ALA A 98 22.33 -25.89 3.20
CA ALA A 98 22.85 -24.52 3.34
C ALA A 98 23.76 -24.01 2.20
N ASN A 99 23.92 -24.75 1.10
CA ASN A 99 24.89 -24.46 0.05
C ASN A 99 24.33 -23.91 -1.27
N SER A 100 23.08 -23.40 -1.34
CA SER A 100 22.48 -23.06 -2.64
C SER A 100 22.11 -21.59 -2.89
N LEU A 101 22.50 -20.66 -2.05
CA LEU A 101 22.47 -19.24 -2.46
C LEU A 101 23.75 -18.94 -3.24
N SER A 102 23.63 -18.95 -4.56
CA SER A 102 24.74 -18.60 -5.44
C SER A 102 25.23 -17.19 -5.13
N PRO A 103 26.54 -16.98 -4.87
CA PRO A 103 27.12 -15.64 -4.70
C PRO A 103 26.78 -14.69 -5.85
N ALA A 104 26.52 -15.24 -7.04
CA ALA A 104 26.11 -14.51 -8.23
C ALA A 104 24.73 -13.80 -8.07
N ALA A 105 23.78 -14.40 -7.33
CA ALA A 105 22.48 -13.76 -7.08
C ALA A 105 22.64 -12.56 -6.14
N LEU A 106 23.50 -12.66 -5.15
CA LEU A 106 23.81 -11.56 -4.21
C LEU A 106 24.55 -10.42 -4.91
N VAL A 107 25.51 -10.73 -5.79
CA VAL A 107 26.24 -9.76 -6.62
C VAL A 107 25.31 -9.09 -7.62
N LEU A 108 24.36 -9.83 -8.23
CA LEU A 108 23.38 -9.27 -9.15
C LEU A 108 22.45 -8.26 -8.46
N VAL A 109 22.00 -8.53 -7.23
CA VAL A 109 21.20 -7.61 -6.41
C VAL A 109 21.99 -6.36 -6.03
N LEU A 110 23.28 -6.49 -5.72
CA LEU A 110 24.15 -5.37 -5.37
C LEU A 110 24.52 -4.51 -6.61
N LEU A 111 24.71 -5.13 -7.78
CA LEU A 111 25.02 -4.42 -9.02
C LEU A 111 23.83 -3.64 -9.59
N LEU A 112 22.60 -4.07 -9.34
CA LEU A 112 21.38 -3.35 -9.73
C LEU A 112 21.17 -2.05 -8.92
N GLY A 113 21.86 -1.85 -7.80
CA GLY A 113 21.78 -0.66 -6.96
C GLY A 113 22.65 0.54 -7.40
N ALA A 114 23.53 0.38 -8.40
CA ALA A 114 24.58 1.39 -8.73
C ALA A 114 24.37 2.15 -10.06
N VAL A 115 23.23 1.95 -10.74
CA VAL A 115 22.95 2.63 -12.01
C VAL A 115 22.15 3.89 -11.76
N THR A 116 22.67 5.05 -12.19
CA THR A 116 21.87 6.29 -12.25
C THR A 116 20.76 6.12 -13.29
N ILE A 117 19.57 5.79 -12.82
CA ILE A 117 18.40 5.55 -13.66
C ILE A 117 17.65 6.88 -13.81
N SER A 118 17.16 7.19 -15.03
CA SER A 118 16.34 8.38 -15.27
C SER A 118 15.08 8.38 -14.38
N LEU A 119 14.55 9.55 -14.03
CA LEU A 119 13.33 9.67 -13.21
C LEU A 119 12.17 8.83 -13.79
N SER A 120 11.99 8.87 -15.10
CA SER A 120 10.95 8.07 -15.78
C SER A 120 11.13 6.57 -15.57
N ALA A 121 12.36 6.08 -15.62
CA ALA A 121 12.65 4.67 -15.36
C ALA A 121 12.48 4.32 -13.87
N GLN A 122 12.84 5.23 -12.95
CA GLN A 122 12.59 5.05 -11.52
C GLN A 122 11.09 4.90 -11.23
N ILE A 123 10.25 5.82 -11.74
CA ILE A 123 8.81 5.80 -11.57
C ILE A 123 8.22 4.49 -12.11
N PHE A 124 8.62 4.06 -13.31
CA PHE A 124 8.15 2.80 -13.89
C PHE A 124 8.58 1.58 -13.05
N LEU A 125 9.83 1.55 -12.60
CA LEU A 125 10.36 0.44 -11.78
C LEU A 125 9.69 0.37 -10.40
N GLU A 126 9.44 1.51 -9.75
CA GLU A 126 8.69 1.51 -8.49
C GLU A 126 7.25 1.04 -8.70
N GLY A 127 6.60 1.45 -9.79
CA GLY A 127 5.31 0.89 -10.20
C GLY A 127 5.37 -0.62 -10.42
N LEU A 128 6.38 -1.11 -11.13
CA LEU A 128 6.56 -2.53 -11.39
C LEU A 128 6.80 -3.33 -10.11
N LYS A 129 7.66 -2.85 -9.21
CA LYS A 129 7.88 -3.45 -7.88
C LYS A 129 6.57 -3.49 -7.08
N ALA A 130 5.83 -2.37 -7.03
CA ALA A 130 4.54 -2.28 -6.37
C ALA A 130 3.55 -3.33 -6.91
N GLY A 131 3.47 -3.48 -8.23
CA GLY A 131 2.62 -4.48 -8.88
C GLY A 131 3.03 -5.91 -8.58
N LEU A 132 4.34 -6.20 -8.56
CA LEU A 132 4.89 -7.51 -8.21
C LEU A 132 4.65 -7.88 -6.74
N LEU A 133 4.69 -6.88 -5.85
CA LEU A 133 4.55 -7.05 -4.40
C LEU A 133 3.08 -6.95 -3.92
N THR A 134 2.14 -6.79 -4.83
CA THR A 134 0.71 -6.74 -4.50
C THR A 134 0.17 -8.16 -4.24
N PHE A 135 0.33 -8.65 -3.02
CA PHE A 135 -0.22 -9.93 -2.58
C PHE A 135 -1.45 -9.70 -1.69
N GLY A 136 -2.56 -10.34 -2.01
CA GLY A 136 -3.76 -10.31 -1.17
C GLY A 136 -4.70 -9.12 -1.32
N GLY A 137 -4.39 -8.13 -2.17
CA GLY A 137 -5.29 -7.03 -2.48
C GLY A 137 -4.63 -5.66 -2.65
N ALA A 138 -5.41 -4.67 -3.10
CA ALA A 138 -4.93 -3.32 -3.42
C ALA A 138 -4.32 -2.54 -2.23
N TYR A 139 -4.66 -2.93 -1.00
CA TYR A 139 -4.15 -2.25 0.20
C TYR A 139 -2.70 -2.58 0.51
N THR A 140 -2.19 -3.71 0.04
CA THR A 140 -0.80 -4.14 0.30
C THR A 140 0.22 -3.25 -0.40
N VAL A 141 -0.20 -2.52 -1.43
CA VAL A 141 0.66 -1.59 -2.15
C VAL A 141 0.88 -0.26 -1.41
N ILE A 142 -0.03 0.09 -0.47
CA ILE A 142 0.03 1.37 0.24
C ILE A 142 1.36 1.56 0.97
N PRO A 143 1.80 0.64 1.87
CA PRO A 143 3.07 0.82 2.57
C PRO A 143 4.28 0.86 1.63
N PHE A 144 4.26 0.09 0.56
CA PHE A 144 5.33 0.12 -0.42
C PHE A 144 5.42 1.48 -1.13
N LEU A 145 4.28 1.99 -1.65
CA LEU A 145 4.27 3.27 -2.34
C LEU A 145 4.54 4.44 -1.40
N GLN A 146 4.10 4.39 -0.14
CA GLN A 146 4.45 5.41 0.85
C GLN A 146 5.97 5.43 1.08
N GLN A 147 6.56 4.30 1.41
CA GLN A 147 8.01 4.21 1.63
C GLN A 147 8.80 4.65 0.38
N ALA A 148 8.40 4.25 -0.82
CA ALA A 148 9.07 4.64 -2.05
C ALA A 148 8.90 6.13 -2.38
N SER A 149 7.66 6.65 -2.35
CA SER A 149 7.36 7.99 -2.85
C SER A 149 7.54 9.11 -1.82
N VAL A 150 7.35 8.81 -0.52
CA VAL A 150 7.49 9.79 0.56
C VAL A 150 8.86 9.68 1.21
N ASP A 151 9.21 8.50 1.75
CA ASP A 151 10.40 8.35 2.58
C ASP A 151 11.70 8.28 1.76
N HIS A 152 11.67 7.59 0.61
CA HIS A 152 12.90 7.30 -0.15
C HIS A 152 13.17 8.33 -1.26
N HIS A 153 12.20 8.56 -2.13
CA HIS A 153 12.37 9.45 -3.28
C HIS A 153 11.91 10.89 -3.02
N HIS A 154 11.13 11.12 -1.95
CA HIS A 154 10.57 12.43 -1.60
C HIS A 154 9.78 13.08 -2.76
N TRP A 155 9.07 12.27 -3.54
CA TRP A 155 8.22 12.76 -4.63
C TRP A 155 6.96 13.43 -4.11
N LEU A 156 6.45 12.97 -2.96
CA LEU A 156 5.25 13.47 -2.29
C LEU A 156 5.55 13.74 -0.82
N THR A 157 4.73 14.62 -0.22
CA THR A 157 4.61 14.71 1.25
C THR A 157 3.61 13.68 1.75
N ASP A 158 3.63 13.38 3.07
CA ASP A 158 2.62 12.49 3.70
C ASP A 158 1.20 12.98 3.45
N SER A 159 0.96 14.30 3.58
CA SER A 159 -0.34 14.89 3.30
C SER A 159 -0.79 14.65 1.87
N GLN A 160 0.07 14.88 0.87
CA GLN A 160 -0.24 14.63 -0.54
C GLN A 160 -0.51 13.15 -0.82
N PHE A 161 0.24 12.26 -0.17
CA PHE A 161 0.00 10.82 -0.29
C PHE A 161 -1.38 10.42 0.22
N ILE A 162 -1.79 10.95 1.37
CA ILE A 162 -3.11 10.71 1.97
C ILE A 162 -4.22 11.33 1.10
N ASP A 163 -4.00 12.52 0.54
CA ASP A 163 -4.93 13.15 -0.40
C ASP A 163 -5.16 12.27 -1.64
N GLY A 164 -4.08 11.70 -2.20
CA GLY A 164 -4.16 10.74 -3.30
C GLY A 164 -4.95 9.48 -2.94
N LEU A 165 -4.77 8.94 -1.73
CA LEU A 165 -5.55 7.82 -1.23
C LEU A 165 -7.03 8.19 -1.06
N ALA A 166 -7.33 9.41 -0.56
CA ALA A 166 -8.68 9.90 -0.39
C ALA A 166 -9.40 10.03 -1.74
N ILE A 167 -8.74 10.64 -2.73
CA ILE A 167 -9.25 10.75 -4.10
C ILE A 167 -9.50 9.34 -4.69
N GLY A 168 -8.53 8.42 -4.53
CA GLY A 168 -8.67 7.03 -4.98
C GLY A 168 -9.83 6.29 -4.31
N GLY A 169 -10.12 6.59 -3.04
CA GLY A 169 -11.23 6.01 -2.29
C GLY A 169 -12.62 6.47 -2.74
N VAL A 170 -12.72 7.66 -3.34
CA VAL A 170 -13.97 8.19 -3.90
C VAL A 170 -14.26 7.61 -5.30
N LEU A 171 -13.22 7.21 -6.04
CA LEU A 171 -13.40 6.73 -7.39
C LEU A 171 -14.05 5.34 -7.45
N PRO A 172 -14.97 5.10 -8.39
CA PRO A 172 -15.53 3.77 -8.63
C PRO A 172 -14.52 2.87 -9.39
N ALA A 173 -13.33 2.73 -8.84
CA ALA A 173 -12.19 1.99 -9.37
C ALA A 173 -11.47 1.23 -8.26
N PRO A 174 -10.66 0.22 -8.56
CA PRO A 174 -9.79 -0.40 -7.55
C PRO A 174 -8.85 0.63 -6.94
N LEU A 175 -8.71 0.62 -5.60
CA LEU A 175 -7.93 1.64 -4.88
C LEU A 175 -6.48 1.78 -5.40
N ILE A 176 -5.90 0.69 -5.93
CA ILE A 176 -4.55 0.71 -6.52
C ILE A 176 -4.36 1.80 -7.59
N ILE A 177 -5.47 2.32 -8.17
CA ILE A 177 -5.41 3.38 -9.17
C ILE A 177 -4.84 4.69 -8.63
N PHE A 178 -4.80 4.88 -7.28
CA PHE A 178 -4.16 6.06 -6.69
C PHE A 178 -2.67 6.15 -7.02
N SER A 179 -2.04 5.05 -7.42
CA SER A 179 -0.67 5.03 -7.95
C SER A 179 -0.47 5.96 -9.16
N THR A 180 -1.53 6.17 -9.97
CA THR A 180 -1.52 7.16 -11.05
C THR A 180 -1.27 8.57 -10.51
N PHE A 181 -1.90 8.92 -9.39
CA PHE A 181 -1.68 10.19 -8.70
C PHE A 181 -0.25 10.31 -8.20
N VAL A 182 0.27 9.26 -7.55
CA VAL A 182 1.67 9.22 -7.09
C VAL A 182 2.63 9.46 -8.26
N GLY A 183 2.44 8.73 -9.36
CA GLY A 183 3.26 8.89 -10.55
C GLY A 183 3.14 10.29 -11.18
N TYR A 184 1.93 10.87 -11.18
CA TYR A 184 1.72 12.22 -11.71
C TYR A 184 2.43 13.30 -10.88
N LEU A 185 2.39 13.22 -9.56
CA LEU A 185 3.13 14.16 -8.72
C LEU A 185 4.64 13.98 -8.84
N ALA A 186 5.11 12.75 -9.08
CA ALA A 186 6.53 12.46 -9.26
C ALA A 186 7.10 12.97 -10.60
N GLY A 187 6.35 12.86 -11.69
CA GLY A 187 6.87 13.12 -13.03
C GLY A 187 5.84 13.60 -14.06
N GLY A 188 4.78 14.28 -13.62
CA GLY A 188 3.73 14.82 -14.48
C GLY A 188 2.98 13.73 -15.25
N LEU A 189 2.47 14.08 -16.43
CA LEU A 189 1.68 13.17 -17.26
C LEU A 189 2.43 11.86 -17.58
N SER A 190 3.70 11.95 -17.92
CA SER A 190 4.53 10.79 -18.21
C SER A 190 4.73 9.89 -16.97
N GLY A 191 4.92 10.52 -15.80
CA GLY A 191 5.03 9.81 -14.54
C GLY A 191 3.75 9.04 -14.17
N GLY A 192 2.57 9.66 -14.32
CA GLY A 192 1.29 9.02 -14.10
C GLY A 192 1.07 7.81 -15.02
N LEU A 193 1.40 7.94 -16.29
CA LEU A 193 1.34 6.84 -17.27
C LEU A 193 2.29 5.70 -16.91
N LEU A 194 3.57 6.03 -16.64
CA LEU A 194 4.61 5.04 -16.37
C LEU A 194 4.35 4.27 -15.06
N MET A 195 3.94 4.96 -13.99
CA MET A 195 3.58 4.33 -12.73
C MET A 195 2.41 3.37 -12.91
N THR A 196 1.36 3.82 -13.63
CA THR A 196 0.19 2.99 -13.91
C THR A 196 0.53 1.77 -14.75
N LEU A 197 1.31 1.94 -15.82
CA LEU A 197 1.78 0.82 -16.64
C LEU A 197 2.61 -0.15 -15.80
N GLY A 198 3.55 0.34 -15.00
CA GLY A 198 4.39 -0.49 -14.16
C GLY A 198 3.57 -1.34 -13.19
N ILE A 199 2.64 -0.74 -12.47
CA ILE A 199 1.89 -1.44 -11.42
C ILE A 199 0.90 -2.48 -11.98
N PHE A 200 0.31 -2.23 -13.14
CA PHE A 200 -0.63 -3.15 -13.77
C PHE A 200 0.04 -4.19 -14.67
N LEU A 201 1.27 -3.95 -15.14
CA LEU A 201 1.98 -4.87 -16.02
C LEU A 201 2.07 -6.30 -15.46
N PRO A 202 2.46 -6.55 -14.19
CA PRO A 202 2.47 -7.91 -13.64
C PRO A 202 1.09 -8.56 -13.63
N ALA A 203 0.03 -7.80 -13.33
CA ALA A 203 -1.33 -8.31 -13.30
C ALA A 203 -1.84 -8.80 -14.66
N PHE A 204 -1.28 -8.30 -15.76
CA PHE A 204 -1.59 -8.79 -17.10
C PHE A 204 -0.62 -9.89 -17.56
N VAL A 205 0.70 -9.69 -17.35
CA VAL A 205 1.73 -10.62 -17.82
C VAL A 205 1.63 -11.97 -17.10
N PHE A 206 1.41 -11.98 -15.80
CA PHE A 206 1.39 -13.21 -15.02
C PHE A 206 0.25 -14.16 -15.42
N PRO A 207 -1.02 -13.75 -15.50
CA PRO A 207 -2.08 -14.65 -15.92
C PRO A 207 -1.93 -15.15 -17.36
N ILE A 208 -1.38 -14.32 -18.25
CA ILE A 208 -1.27 -14.68 -19.68
C ILE A 208 -0.10 -15.64 -19.92
N PHE A 209 1.07 -15.37 -19.34
CA PHE A 209 2.30 -16.08 -19.69
C PHE A 209 2.79 -17.04 -18.60
N LEU A 210 2.53 -16.73 -17.32
CA LEU A 210 3.09 -17.46 -16.19
C LEU A 210 2.08 -18.21 -15.33
N HIS A 211 0.79 -18.24 -15.69
CA HIS A 211 -0.26 -18.87 -14.88
C HIS A 211 0.13 -20.30 -14.43
N ARG A 212 0.58 -21.10 -15.36
CA ARG A 212 0.98 -22.50 -15.11
C ARG A 212 2.11 -22.64 -14.09
N TYR A 213 3.10 -21.73 -14.16
CA TYR A 213 4.25 -21.71 -13.24
C TYR A 213 3.87 -21.17 -11.88
N LEU A 214 3.04 -20.12 -11.84
CA LEU A 214 2.62 -19.46 -10.58
C LEU A 214 1.73 -20.37 -9.74
N VAL A 215 0.78 -21.09 -10.37
CA VAL A 215 -0.04 -22.08 -9.66
C VAL A 215 0.85 -23.17 -9.06
N GLY A 216 1.79 -23.72 -9.83
CA GLY A 216 2.73 -24.71 -9.32
C GLY A 216 3.63 -24.22 -8.17
N ILE A 217 4.02 -22.93 -8.18
CA ILE A 217 4.80 -22.32 -7.09
C ILE A 217 3.92 -22.12 -5.87
N ALA A 218 2.73 -21.55 -6.04
CA ALA A 218 1.82 -21.22 -4.93
C ALA A 218 1.28 -22.48 -4.22
N GLU A 219 1.08 -23.57 -4.96
CA GLU A 219 0.63 -24.85 -4.42
C GLU A 219 1.77 -25.71 -3.88
N ASN A 220 3.03 -25.30 -4.10
CA ASN A 220 4.18 -26.05 -3.63
C ASN A 220 4.25 -26.01 -2.09
N PRO A 221 4.17 -27.18 -1.40
CA PRO A 221 4.22 -27.25 0.06
C PRO A 221 5.50 -26.66 0.66
N ARG A 222 6.57 -26.52 -0.13
CA ARG A 222 7.85 -25.94 0.30
C ARG A 222 7.85 -24.41 0.27
N VAL A 223 7.07 -23.81 -0.62
CA VAL A 223 7.03 -22.34 -0.79
C VAL A 223 5.89 -21.71 0.03
N ARG A 224 4.85 -22.47 0.28
CA ARG A 224 3.66 -22.01 1.00
C ARG A 224 3.96 -21.37 2.37
N PRO A 225 4.80 -21.95 3.25
CA PRO A 225 5.14 -21.33 4.52
C PRO A 225 5.83 -19.97 4.33
N PHE A 226 6.78 -19.87 3.40
CA PHE A 226 7.42 -18.59 3.07
C PHE A 226 6.38 -17.53 2.68
N LEU A 227 5.44 -17.87 1.79
CA LEU A 227 4.38 -16.93 1.36
C LEU A 227 3.46 -16.52 2.50
N LEU A 228 3.14 -17.43 3.44
CA LEU A 228 2.36 -17.10 4.63
C LEU A 228 3.11 -16.13 5.53
N GLY A 229 4.40 -16.36 5.77
CA GLY A 229 5.25 -15.44 6.52
C GLY A 229 5.34 -14.05 5.87
N VAL A 230 5.53 -13.99 4.54
CA VAL A 230 5.48 -12.74 3.78
C VAL A 230 4.15 -12.01 4.01
N THR A 231 3.02 -12.73 3.96
CA THR A 231 1.69 -12.12 4.16
C THR A 231 1.53 -11.58 5.60
N ALA A 232 2.06 -12.27 6.61
CA ALA A 232 2.07 -11.76 7.97
C ALA A 232 2.90 -10.48 8.09
N GLY A 233 4.08 -10.43 7.45
CA GLY A 233 4.90 -9.22 7.35
C GLY A 233 4.15 -8.05 6.71
N VAL A 234 3.39 -8.31 5.64
CA VAL A 234 2.53 -7.30 4.98
C VAL A 234 1.47 -6.76 5.94
N VAL A 235 0.81 -7.61 6.73
CA VAL A 235 -0.18 -7.16 7.72
C VAL A 235 0.47 -6.22 8.74
N GLY A 236 1.67 -6.54 9.21
CA GLY A 236 2.44 -5.67 10.10
C GLY A 236 2.79 -4.33 9.46
N LEU A 237 3.27 -4.34 8.22
CA LEU A 237 3.58 -3.13 7.45
C LEU A 237 2.37 -2.21 7.27
N ILE A 238 1.22 -2.77 6.84
CA ILE A 238 -0.01 -1.98 6.66
C ILE A 238 -0.47 -1.41 8.01
N ALA A 239 -0.33 -2.15 9.11
CA ALA A 239 -0.66 -1.66 10.44
C ALA A 239 0.23 -0.47 10.85
N ALA A 240 1.53 -0.53 10.59
CA ALA A 240 2.46 0.57 10.86
C ALA A 240 2.11 1.82 10.05
N VAL A 241 1.89 1.67 8.75
CA VAL A 241 1.46 2.77 7.87
C VAL A 241 0.10 3.32 8.28
N THR A 242 -0.81 2.47 8.78
CA THR A 242 -2.10 2.95 9.31
C THR A 242 -1.90 3.91 10.48
N VAL A 243 -0.95 3.63 11.37
CA VAL A 243 -0.63 4.54 12.48
C VAL A 243 -0.08 5.87 11.95
N GLN A 244 0.84 5.84 10.98
CA GLN A 244 1.39 7.05 10.37
C GLN A 244 0.30 7.88 9.66
N ILE A 245 -0.59 7.22 8.91
CA ILE A 245 -1.73 7.88 8.25
C ILE A 245 -2.66 8.50 9.30
N LEU A 246 -2.96 7.79 10.39
CA LEU A 246 -3.82 8.32 11.44
C LEU A 246 -3.17 9.49 12.17
N ASP A 247 -1.88 9.46 12.44
CA ASP A 247 -1.12 10.54 13.05
C ASP A 247 -1.20 11.83 12.21
N THR A 248 -1.08 11.71 10.89
CA THR A 248 -1.19 12.83 9.95
C THR A 248 -2.64 13.28 9.72
N SER A 249 -3.61 12.37 9.81
CA SER A 249 -5.02 12.62 9.46
C SER A 249 -5.88 13.06 10.64
N VAL A 250 -5.49 12.69 11.86
CA VAL A 250 -6.24 12.98 13.08
C VAL A 250 -5.57 14.14 13.81
N VAL A 251 -5.95 15.33 13.43
CA VAL A 251 -5.34 16.57 13.95
C VAL A 251 -6.06 17.13 15.18
N ASP A 252 -7.30 16.69 15.43
CA ASP A 252 -8.13 17.15 16.54
C ASP A 252 -9.18 16.09 16.97
N VAL A 253 -9.97 16.46 17.99
CA VAL A 253 -11.01 15.57 18.54
C VAL A 253 -12.13 15.27 17.51
N TYR A 254 -12.45 16.21 16.63
CA TYR A 254 -13.50 16.04 15.63
C TYR A 254 -13.09 15.06 14.56
N THR A 255 -11.87 15.16 14.04
CA THR A 255 -11.30 14.18 13.11
C THR A 255 -11.13 12.81 13.74
N ALA A 256 -10.80 12.74 15.05
CA ALA A 256 -10.75 11.46 15.77
C ALA A 256 -12.13 10.79 15.84
N ILE A 257 -13.18 11.55 16.22
CA ILE A 257 -14.56 11.04 16.27
C ILE A 257 -15.00 10.60 14.88
N LEU A 258 -14.68 11.39 13.84
CA LEU A 258 -15.03 11.09 12.46
C LEU A 258 -14.34 9.79 11.97
N ALA A 259 -13.06 9.61 12.28
CA ALA A 259 -12.31 8.39 11.94
C ALA A 259 -12.89 7.15 12.64
N VAL A 260 -13.21 7.25 13.93
CA VAL A 260 -13.83 6.15 14.70
C VAL A 260 -15.23 5.82 14.15
N ALA A 261 -16.04 6.83 13.85
CA ALA A 261 -17.37 6.64 13.27
C ALA A 261 -17.28 6.00 11.88
N ALA A 262 -16.38 6.49 11.03
CA ALA A 262 -16.11 5.92 9.71
C ALA A 262 -15.68 4.45 9.83
N PHE A 263 -14.74 4.15 10.73
CA PHE A 263 -14.31 2.77 10.98
C PHE A 263 -15.46 1.87 11.40
N ALA A 264 -16.29 2.32 12.36
CA ALA A 264 -17.43 1.55 12.84
C ALA A 264 -18.45 1.24 11.72
N VAL A 265 -18.75 2.25 10.88
CA VAL A 265 -19.62 2.09 9.71
C VAL A 265 -19.03 1.12 8.70
N LEU A 266 -17.76 1.31 8.34
CA LEU A 266 -17.03 0.45 7.42
C LEU A 266 -16.90 -0.99 7.94
N TYR A 267 -16.77 -1.19 9.24
CA TYR A 267 -16.67 -2.51 9.86
C TYR A 267 -18.02 -3.25 9.84
N ARG A 268 -19.13 -2.55 10.07
CA ARG A 268 -20.48 -3.16 10.13
C ARG A 268 -21.13 -3.33 8.76
N LEU A 269 -20.92 -2.38 7.86
CA LEU A 269 -21.58 -2.39 6.55
C LEU A 269 -20.65 -2.91 5.45
N HIS A 270 -21.11 -3.93 4.73
CA HIS A 270 -20.34 -4.63 3.68
C HIS A 270 -20.87 -4.36 2.26
N GLY A 271 -21.53 -3.23 2.04
CA GLY A 271 -22.07 -2.85 0.72
C GLY A 271 -20.99 -2.44 -0.28
N LYS A 272 -21.23 -2.65 -1.58
CA LYS A 272 -20.31 -2.25 -2.66
C LYS A 272 -20.01 -0.74 -2.69
N LEU A 273 -20.97 0.09 -2.27
CA LEU A 273 -20.87 1.54 -2.26
C LEU A 273 -20.59 2.12 -0.87
N THR A 274 -20.44 1.27 0.15
CA THR A 274 -20.23 1.74 1.54
C THR A 274 -18.99 2.62 1.66
N VAL A 275 -17.90 2.24 1.01
CA VAL A 275 -16.65 3.03 1.02
C VAL A 275 -16.91 4.42 0.44
N LEU A 276 -17.56 4.50 -0.72
CA LEU A 276 -17.90 5.76 -1.37
C LEU A 276 -18.76 6.67 -0.48
N TYR A 277 -19.84 6.13 0.12
CA TYR A 277 -20.70 6.90 1.00
C TYR A 277 -20.00 7.38 2.27
N VAL A 278 -19.14 6.52 2.86
CA VAL A 278 -18.39 6.90 4.07
C VAL A 278 -17.38 7.99 3.75
N VAL A 279 -16.62 7.84 2.67
CA VAL A 279 -15.60 8.83 2.28
C VAL A 279 -16.25 10.16 1.93
N LEU A 280 -17.29 10.18 1.09
CA LEU A 280 -18.03 11.40 0.75
C LEU A 280 -18.73 12.02 1.95
N GLY A 281 -19.34 11.19 2.82
CA GLY A 281 -20.01 11.65 4.04
C GLY A 281 -19.03 12.30 5.02
N CYS A 282 -17.87 11.69 5.23
CA CYS A 282 -16.81 12.27 6.06
C CYS A 282 -16.28 13.57 5.46
N GLY A 283 -16.09 13.64 4.14
CA GLY A 283 -15.69 14.87 3.46
C GLY A 283 -16.71 16.00 3.66
N ALA A 284 -18.00 15.72 3.48
CA ALA A 284 -19.07 16.70 3.68
C ALA A 284 -19.18 17.17 5.13
N ILE A 285 -19.12 16.23 6.09
CA ILE A 285 -19.12 16.56 7.54
C ILE A 285 -17.88 17.36 7.89
N GLY A 286 -16.70 16.96 7.40
CA GLY A 286 -15.44 17.68 7.63
C GLY A 286 -15.48 19.11 7.13
N ALA A 287 -16.04 19.33 5.92
CA ALA A 287 -16.22 20.67 5.36
C ALA A 287 -17.13 21.56 6.22
N VAL A 288 -18.21 21.01 6.75
CA VAL A 288 -19.09 21.76 7.67
C VAL A 288 -18.40 22.05 8.99
N LEU A 289 -17.70 21.09 9.59
CA LEU A 289 -17.00 21.25 10.86
C LEU A 289 -15.91 22.32 10.77
N GLN A 290 -15.07 22.25 9.75
CA GLN A 290 -14.01 23.25 9.57
C GLN A 290 -14.55 24.65 9.31
N ALA A 291 -15.69 24.77 8.60
CA ALA A 291 -16.33 26.06 8.35
C ALA A 291 -17.02 26.67 9.59
N THR A 292 -17.40 25.85 10.60
CA THR A 292 -18.23 26.30 11.74
C THR A 292 -17.52 26.29 13.07
N VAL A 293 -16.49 25.46 13.24
CA VAL A 293 -15.90 25.17 14.56
C VAL A 293 -14.40 25.41 14.60
N VAL A 294 -13.71 25.22 13.49
CA VAL A 294 -12.26 25.43 13.35
C VAL A 294 -11.99 26.69 12.55
#